data_3260b10b38ea3f3450927b39fffeb25f
#
_entry.id   3260b10b38ea3f3450927b39fffeb25f
#
_cell.length_a   1.000
_cell.length_b   1.000
_cell.length_c   1.000
_cell.angle_alpha   90.00
_cell.angle_beta   90.00
_cell.angle_gamma   90.00
#
_symmetry.space_group_name_H-M   'P 1'
#
loop_
_entity.id
_entity.type
_entity.pdbx_description
1 polymer ?
#
loop_
_entity_poly.entity_id
_entity_poly.type
_entity_poly.pdbx_seq_one_letter_code
_entity_poly.pdbx_strand_id
1 'polypeptide(L)'
;IKDNSTIIDLGTGTGIISTLLCGKTKLKKIIGVEIQEEVYKVAKKSIKLNKLENKFEIINENILNLNNIFEKNSIDAIVTNPPYKKKNTGIINEDEKKLISRHEITADLEDFIRVSKELLKDKGEFYMVHRPERLVDIFSLMRKYKIEPKKMRMVYSNKDKESKLVLIKGIKNAKPFLKLENNLYIYDENGEYTEEIKKIYNKKI
;
A
#
# COMPACT_ATOMS: atom_id res chain seq x y z
N ILE A 1 -3.56 10.80 5.52
CA ILE A 1 -3.33 10.11 6.82
C ILE A 1 -3.38 11.17 7.90
N LYS A 2 -4.06 10.89 9.00
CA LYS A 2 -4.19 11.80 10.14
C LYS A 2 -2.89 11.83 10.95
N ASP A 3 -2.61 12.97 11.57
CA ASP A 3 -1.48 13.09 12.49
C ASP A 3 -1.62 12.12 13.67
N ASN A 4 -0.51 11.73 14.25
CA ASN A 4 -0.44 10.82 15.38
C ASN A 4 -1.08 9.43 15.19
N SER A 5 -1.20 8.97 13.94
CA SER A 5 -1.74 7.65 13.60
C SER A 5 -0.69 6.54 13.74
N THR A 6 -1.16 5.34 14.13
CA THR A 6 -0.43 4.08 13.97
C THR A 6 -0.85 3.41 12.68
N ILE A 7 0.13 3.07 11.83
CA ILE A 7 -0.09 2.58 10.47
C ILE A 7 0.57 1.21 10.29
N ILE A 8 -0.06 0.36 9.48
CA ILE A 8 0.60 -0.85 8.95
C ILE A 8 0.76 -0.70 7.43
N ASP A 9 1.96 -1.03 6.93
CA ASP A 9 2.28 -1.15 5.50
C ASP A 9 2.35 -2.65 5.15
N LEU A 10 1.30 -3.15 4.50
CA LEU A 10 1.17 -4.56 4.14
C LEU A 10 1.94 -4.86 2.85
N GLY A 11 2.92 -5.78 2.94
CA GLY A 11 3.83 -6.07 1.84
C GLY A 11 4.78 -4.90 1.58
N THR A 12 5.44 -4.42 2.64
CA THR A 12 6.22 -3.16 2.61
C THR A 12 7.43 -3.22 1.66
N GLY A 13 7.84 -4.41 1.24
CA GLY A 13 9.02 -4.59 0.42
C GLY A 13 10.27 -4.05 1.13
N THR A 14 11.06 -3.25 0.43
CA THR A 14 12.26 -2.59 1.00
C THR A 14 11.94 -1.42 1.94
N GLY A 15 10.66 -1.17 2.25
CA GLY A 15 10.22 -0.13 3.19
C GLY A 15 10.15 1.28 2.60
N ILE A 16 10.10 1.43 1.28
CA ILE A 16 10.17 2.76 0.64
C ILE A 16 8.94 3.63 0.95
N ILE A 17 7.72 3.06 0.90
CA ILE A 17 6.50 3.79 1.23
C ILE A 17 6.53 4.22 2.69
N SER A 18 6.86 3.30 3.58
CA SER A 18 6.99 3.54 5.02
C SER A 18 8.02 4.63 5.34
N THR A 19 9.19 4.59 4.71
CA THR A 19 10.25 5.60 4.86
C THR A 19 9.77 6.99 4.42
N LEU A 20 9.11 7.08 3.26
CA LEU A 20 8.56 8.34 2.76
C LEU A 20 7.45 8.88 3.67
N LEU A 21 6.60 8.03 4.21
CA LEU A 21 5.57 8.43 5.16
C LEU A 21 6.17 8.97 6.47
N CYS A 22 7.23 8.36 6.99
CA CYS A 22 7.95 8.89 8.15
C CYS A 22 8.49 10.31 7.94
N GLY A 23 8.98 10.60 6.73
CA GLY A 23 9.53 11.92 6.39
C GLY A 23 8.48 12.95 5.92
N LYS A 24 7.26 12.55 5.59
CA LYS A 24 6.24 13.42 4.98
C LYS A 24 4.95 13.55 5.79
N THR A 25 4.86 12.88 6.93
CA THR A 25 3.66 12.90 7.79
C THR A 25 4.07 12.88 9.27
N LYS A 26 3.19 13.38 10.13
CA LYS A 26 3.38 13.38 11.59
C LYS A 26 2.74 12.13 12.22
N LEU A 27 3.12 10.94 11.74
CA LEU A 27 2.60 9.72 12.36
C LEU A 27 3.25 9.43 13.72
N LYS A 28 2.52 8.64 14.51
CA LYS A 28 3.03 8.08 15.76
C LYS A 28 3.99 6.93 15.46
N LYS A 29 3.56 5.98 14.64
CA LYS A 29 4.33 4.78 14.32
C LYS A 29 3.87 4.17 12.99
N ILE A 30 4.79 3.58 12.24
CA ILE A 30 4.48 2.72 11.12
C ILE A 30 5.13 1.34 11.33
N ILE A 31 4.41 0.29 10.95
CA ILE A 31 4.86 -1.09 11.03
C ILE A 31 4.81 -1.67 9.61
N GLY A 32 5.97 -1.95 9.04
CA GLY A 32 6.07 -2.66 7.77
C GLY A 32 5.97 -4.16 7.99
N VAL A 33 5.25 -4.85 7.11
CA VAL A 33 5.14 -6.31 7.11
C VAL A 33 5.68 -6.84 5.80
N GLU A 34 6.67 -7.72 5.87
CA GLU A 34 7.29 -8.33 4.70
C GLU A 34 7.54 -9.82 4.94
N ILE A 35 7.05 -10.66 4.02
CA ILE A 35 7.17 -12.13 4.14
C ILE A 35 8.56 -12.62 3.71
N GLN A 36 9.19 -11.95 2.75
CA GLN A 36 10.48 -12.36 2.20
C GLN A 36 11.62 -11.92 3.14
N GLU A 37 12.30 -12.87 3.75
CA GLU A 37 13.34 -12.60 4.74
C GLU A 37 14.47 -11.71 4.18
N GLU A 38 14.91 -11.94 2.95
CA GLU A 38 15.98 -11.15 2.34
C GLU A 38 15.55 -9.69 2.11
N VAL A 39 14.31 -9.47 1.70
CA VAL A 39 13.75 -8.13 1.51
C VAL A 39 13.55 -7.43 2.85
N TYR A 40 13.06 -8.14 3.85
CA TYR A 40 12.99 -7.67 5.24
C TYR A 40 14.34 -7.19 5.76
N LYS A 41 15.42 -7.96 5.54
CA LYS A 41 16.79 -7.57 5.95
C LYS A 41 17.23 -6.26 5.29
N VAL A 42 16.88 -6.05 4.01
CA VAL A 42 17.19 -4.80 3.30
C VAL A 42 16.41 -3.63 3.92
N ALA A 43 15.11 -3.80 4.15
CA ALA A 43 14.29 -2.77 4.79
C ALA A 43 14.81 -2.42 6.20
N LYS A 44 15.20 -3.41 7.00
CA LYS A 44 15.78 -3.20 8.33
C LYS A 44 17.08 -2.37 8.28
N LYS A 45 17.94 -2.62 7.28
CA LYS A 45 19.12 -1.78 7.05
C LYS A 45 18.74 -0.35 6.66
N SER A 46 17.73 -0.19 5.78
CA SER A 46 17.22 1.12 5.38
C SER A 46 16.70 1.93 6.57
N ILE A 47 15.93 1.32 7.47
CA ILE A 47 15.44 1.95 8.70
C ILE A 47 16.59 2.51 9.52
N LYS A 48 17.64 1.71 9.76
CA LYS A 48 18.82 2.11 10.51
C LYS A 48 19.59 3.25 9.83
N LEU A 49 19.83 3.14 8.53
CA LEU A 49 20.55 4.17 7.76
C LEU A 49 19.81 5.53 7.77
N ASN A 50 18.49 5.52 7.79
CA ASN A 50 17.67 6.72 7.83
C ASN A 50 17.33 7.18 9.26
N LYS A 51 17.85 6.51 10.31
CA LYS A 51 17.61 6.81 11.74
C LYS A 51 16.11 6.87 12.08
N LEU A 52 15.35 5.87 11.60
CA LEU A 52 13.89 5.83 11.74
C LEU A 52 13.40 4.80 12.78
N GLU A 53 14.30 4.19 13.56
CA GLU A 53 14.00 3.08 14.49
C GLU A 53 12.94 3.45 15.54
N ASN A 54 12.80 4.70 15.86
CA ASN A 54 11.80 5.20 16.81
C ASN A 54 10.39 5.38 16.20
N LYS A 55 10.26 5.37 14.87
CA LYS A 55 8.99 5.58 14.15
C LYS A 55 8.60 4.44 13.23
N PHE A 56 9.58 3.74 12.68
CA PHE A 56 9.37 2.65 11.71
C PHE A 56 9.93 1.33 12.26
N GLU A 57 9.02 0.42 12.54
CA GLU A 57 9.32 -0.98 12.85
C GLU A 57 9.00 -1.86 11.65
N ILE A 58 9.76 -2.92 11.44
CA ILE A 58 9.46 -3.94 10.41
C ILE A 58 9.42 -5.32 11.05
N ILE A 59 8.46 -6.13 10.62
CA ILE A 59 8.31 -7.53 11.02
C ILE A 59 8.41 -8.44 9.80
N ASN A 60 9.10 -9.57 9.97
CA ASN A 60 9.15 -10.61 8.94
C ASN A 60 8.04 -11.62 9.19
N GLU A 61 6.91 -11.43 8.54
CA GLU A 61 5.72 -12.23 8.77
C GLU A 61 4.80 -12.27 7.54
N ASN A 62 3.99 -13.33 7.46
CA ASN A 62 2.90 -13.41 6.50
C ASN A 62 1.74 -12.53 6.98
N ILE A 63 1.20 -11.71 6.08
CA ILE A 63 0.04 -10.84 6.42
C ILE A 63 -1.16 -11.64 6.93
N LEU A 64 -1.29 -12.91 6.54
CA LEU A 64 -2.37 -13.80 6.98
C LEU A 64 -2.33 -14.12 8.48
N ASN A 65 -1.17 -13.98 9.12
CA ASN A 65 -0.95 -14.27 10.54
C ASN A 65 -1.10 -13.03 11.44
N LEU A 66 -1.35 -11.85 10.87
CA LEU A 66 -1.32 -10.59 11.63
C LEU A 66 -2.38 -10.49 12.72
N ASN A 67 -3.49 -11.24 12.63
CA ASN A 67 -4.48 -11.32 13.70
C ASN A 67 -3.97 -12.03 14.96
N ASN A 68 -2.84 -12.74 14.88
CA ASN A 68 -2.18 -13.34 16.04
C ASN A 68 -1.21 -12.38 16.71
N ILE A 69 -0.86 -11.28 16.03
CA ILE A 69 0.14 -10.29 16.47
C ILE A 69 -0.52 -8.98 16.90
N PHE A 70 -1.56 -8.58 16.20
CA PHE A 70 -2.27 -7.32 16.44
C PHE A 70 -3.71 -7.58 16.83
N GLU A 71 -4.19 -6.80 17.78
CA GLU A 71 -5.60 -6.79 18.15
C GLU A 71 -6.47 -6.30 16.97
N LYS A 72 -7.65 -6.89 16.83
CA LYS A 72 -8.64 -6.42 15.85
C LYS A 72 -9.06 -4.99 16.18
N ASN A 73 -9.31 -4.21 15.15
CA ASN A 73 -9.76 -2.82 15.28
C ASN A 73 -8.78 -1.91 16.05
N SER A 74 -7.46 -2.15 15.95
CA SER A 74 -6.44 -1.41 16.70
C SER A 74 -5.67 -0.40 15.85
N ILE A 75 -5.75 -0.49 14.51
CA ILE A 75 -4.92 0.27 13.57
C ILE A 75 -5.69 1.43 12.96
N ASP A 76 -5.09 2.62 12.93
CA ASP A 76 -5.71 3.84 12.42
C ASP A 76 -5.74 3.90 10.88
N ALA A 77 -4.66 3.43 10.23
CA ALA A 77 -4.60 3.38 8.79
C ALA A 77 -3.77 2.18 8.29
N ILE A 78 -4.10 1.69 7.11
CA ILE A 78 -3.33 0.69 6.38
C ILE A 78 -2.96 1.26 5.03
N VAL A 79 -1.70 1.06 4.64
CA VAL A 79 -1.20 1.34 3.30
C VAL A 79 -0.74 0.04 2.65
N THR A 80 -0.87 -0.09 1.34
CA THR A 80 -0.39 -1.29 0.64
C THR A 80 -0.17 -1.03 -0.85
N ASN A 81 0.84 -1.68 -1.39
CA ASN A 81 1.06 -1.86 -2.82
C ASN A 81 1.15 -3.38 -3.09
N PRO A 82 0.01 -4.09 -3.11
CA PRO A 82 0.00 -5.55 -3.21
C PRO A 82 0.50 -6.03 -4.58
N PRO A 83 0.94 -7.29 -4.71
CA PRO A 83 1.34 -7.86 -5.99
C PRO A 83 0.18 -7.82 -6.99
N TYR A 84 0.47 -7.40 -8.24
CA TYR A 84 -0.57 -7.14 -9.25
C TYR A 84 -1.07 -8.38 -9.97
N LYS A 85 -0.30 -9.48 -9.98
CA LYS A 85 -0.65 -10.71 -10.69
C LYS A 85 -1.72 -11.50 -9.95
N LYS A 86 -2.67 -12.08 -10.69
CA LYS A 86 -3.58 -13.11 -10.15
C LYS A 86 -2.81 -14.43 -9.97
N LYS A 87 -3.11 -15.19 -8.92
CA LYS A 87 -2.72 -16.60 -8.87
C LYS A 87 -3.28 -17.29 -10.12
N ASN A 88 -2.46 -18.05 -10.84
CA ASN A 88 -2.83 -18.87 -12.01
C ASN A 88 -3.08 -18.15 -13.34
N THR A 89 -2.64 -16.92 -13.57
CA THR A 89 -2.71 -16.29 -14.89
C THR A 89 -1.31 -15.99 -15.40
N GLY A 90 -0.82 -16.83 -16.33
CA GLY A 90 0.40 -16.57 -17.09
C GLY A 90 1.47 -17.66 -16.97
N ILE A 91 2.35 -17.72 -17.96
CA ILE A 91 3.57 -18.55 -17.95
C ILE A 91 4.46 -18.04 -16.83
N ILE A 92 4.60 -18.83 -15.79
CA ILE A 92 5.51 -18.53 -14.65
C ILE A 92 6.92 -18.84 -15.14
N ASN A 93 7.79 -17.84 -15.21
CA ASN A 93 9.22 -18.04 -15.51
C ASN A 93 9.87 -18.90 -14.42
N GLU A 94 10.95 -19.64 -14.79
CA GLU A 94 11.62 -20.56 -13.84
C GLU A 94 12.11 -19.85 -12.58
N ASP A 95 12.56 -18.61 -12.66
CA ASP A 95 12.97 -17.82 -11.52
C ASP A 95 11.78 -17.40 -10.63
N GLU A 96 10.62 -17.12 -11.22
CA GLU A 96 9.37 -16.89 -10.49
C GLU A 96 8.86 -18.19 -9.83
N LYS A 97 9.02 -19.36 -10.50
CA LYS A 97 8.71 -20.68 -9.89
C LYS A 97 9.59 -20.97 -8.68
N LYS A 98 10.88 -20.65 -8.72
CA LYS A 98 11.80 -20.80 -7.59
C LYS A 98 11.46 -19.86 -6.43
N LEU A 99 10.99 -18.65 -6.71
CA LEU A 99 10.51 -17.71 -5.70
C LEU A 99 9.17 -18.16 -5.08
N ILE A 100 8.25 -18.69 -5.90
CA ILE A 100 6.96 -19.20 -5.43
C ILE A 100 7.12 -20.52 -4.66
N SER A 101 8.02 -21.41 -5.08
CA SER A 101 8.24 -22.70 -4.43
C SER A 101 8.96 -22.61 -3.08
N ARG A 102 9.62 -21.50 -2.78
CA ARG A 102 10.27 -21.26 -1.49
C ARG A 102 9.37 -20.64 -0.43
N HIS A 103 8.18 -20.12 -0.82
CA HIS A 103 7.26 -19.44 0.10
C HIS A 103 5.84 -19.95 -0.09
N GLU A 104 5.45 -20.83 0.80
CA GLU A 104 4.09 -21.32 0.94
C GLU A 104 3.09 -20.15 1.06
N ILE A 105 2.08 -20.16 0.18
CA ILE A 105 0.89 -19.30 0.21
C ILE A 105 1.20 -17.79 0.19
N THR A 106 1.48 -17.25 -0.97
CA THR A 106 1.43 -15.80 -1.19
C THR A 106 -0.02 -15.31 -1.06
N ALA A 107 -0.24 -14.32 -0.20
CA ALA A 107 -1.52 -13.64 -0.06
C ALA A 107 -1.94 -12.99 -1.38
N ASP A 108 -3.23 -13.03 -1.69
CA ASP A 108 -3.81 -12.41 -2.87
C ASP A 108 -4.48 -11.06 -2.54
N LEU A 109 -5.03 -10.39 -3.55
CA LEU A 109 -5.70 -9.10 -3.39
C LEU A 109 -6.83 -9.15 -2.34
N GLU A 110 -7.59 -10.24 -2.31
CA GLU A 110 -8.67 -10.43 -1.34
C GLU A 110 -8.14 -10.52 0.08
N ASP A 111 -7.05 -11.23 0.29
CA ASP A 111 -6.39 -11.36 1.58
C ASP A 111 -5.92 -10.00 2.13
N PHE A 112 -5.28 -9.18 1.28
CA PHE A 112 -4.86 -7.82 1.67
C PHE A 112 -6.04 -6.97 2.15
N ILE A 113 -7.17 -7.02 1.44
CA ILE A 113 -8.36 -6.25 1.80
C ILE A 113 -9.03 -6.82 3.05
N ARG A 114 -9.14 -8.15 3.17
CA ARG A 114 -9.72 -8.84 4.32
C ARG A 114 -8.94 -8.56 5.61
N VAL A 115 -7.62 -8.75 5.58
CA VAL A 115 -6.75 -8.47 6.73
C VAL A 115 -6.82 -6.98 7.12
N SER A 116 -6.83 -6.09 6.12
CA SER A 116 -7.00 -4.65 6.39
C SER A 116 -8.29 -4.36 7.14
N LYS A 117 -9.41 -4.97 6.74
CA LYS A 117 -10.70 -4.79 7.44
C LYS A 117 -10.64 -5.27 8.88
N GLU A 118 -9.96 -6.37 9.13
CA GLU A 118 -9.89 -6.94 10.48
C GLU A 118 -9.08 -6.05 11.43
N LEU A 119 -7.96 -5.51 10.96
CA LEU A 119 -7.04 -4.70 11.78
C LEU A 119 -7.50 -3.24 11.94
N LEU A 120 -8.11 -2.65 10.92
CA LEU A 120 -8.54 -1.24 10.96
C LEU A 120 -9.58 -0.99 12.06
N LYS A 121 -9.43 0.11 12.79
CA LYS A 121 -10.47 0.68 13.65
C LYS A 121 -11.74 1.00 12.86
N ASP A 122 -12.85 1.22 13.52
CA ASP A 122 -14.02 1.82 12.87
C ASP A 122 -13.63 3.20 12.31
N LYS A 123 -14.06 3.52 11.08
CA LYS A 123 -13.62 4.70 10.32
C LYS A 123 -12.11 4.79 10.08
N GLY A 124 -11.36 3.72 10.29
CA GLY A 124 -9.95 3.62 9.90
C GLY A 124 -9.77 3.74 8.38
N GLU A 125 -8.63 4.24 7.98
CA GLU A 125 -8.33 4.60 6.60
C GLU A 125 -7.54 3.49 5.90
N PHE A 126 -7.92 3.16 4.67
CA PHE A 126 -7.25 2.19 3.81
C PHE A 126 -6.71 2.90 2.57
N TYR A 127 -5.44 2.68 2.25
CA TYR A 127 -4.79 3.27 1.08
C TYR A 127 -4.14 2.16 0.24
N MET A 128 -4.44 2.16 -1.04
CA MET A 128 -3.92 1.17 -1.98
C MET A 128 -3.42 1.82 -3.26
N VAL A 129 -2.28 1.33 -3.74
CA VAL A 129 -1.82 1.54 -5.12
C VAL A 129 -2.07 0.24 -5.88
N HIS A 130 -2.63 0.32 -7.09
CA HIS A 130 -2.84 -0.86 -7.92
C HIS A 130 -2.93 -0.53 -9.41
N ARG A 131 -3.09 -1.55 -10.25
CA ARG A 131 -3.36 -1.42 -11.68
C ARG A 131 -4.82 -1.06 -11.94
N PRO A 132 -5.14 -0.15 -12.91
CA PRO A 132 -6.52 0.26 -13.21
C PRO A 132 -7.42 -0.88 -13.69
N GLU A 133 -6.89 -1.85 -14.42
CA GLU A 133 -7.63 -3.01 -14.93
C GLU A 133 -8.23 -3.90 -13.81
N ARG A 134 -7.78 -3.73 -12.58
CA ARG A 134 -8.30 -4.45 -11.41
C ARG A 134 -9.34 -3.66 -10.60
N LEU A 135 -9.76 -2.47 -11.06
CA LEU A 135 -10.67 -1.59 -10.30
C LEU A 135 -11.98 -2.26 -9.92
N VAL A 136 -12.58 -3.02 -10.83
CA VAL A 136 -13.85 -3.71 -10.58
C VAL A 136 -13.68 -4.75 -9.48
N ASP A 137 -12.61 -5.57 -9.54
CA ASP A 137 -12.29 -6.55 -8.50
C ASP A 137 -12.04 -5.85 -7.16
N ILE A 138 -11.23 -4.79 -7.16
CA ILE A 138 -10.87 -4.03 -5.95
C ILE A 138 -12.12 -3.47 -5.27
N PHE A 139 -12.98 -2.77 -5.99
CA PHE A 139 -14.18 -2.15 -5.41
C PHE A 139 -15.19 -3.18 -4.94
N SER A 140 -15.35 -4.28 -5.66
CA SER A 140 -16.17 -5.40 -5.24
C SER A 140 -15.70 -5.98 -3.91
N LEU A 141 -14.39 -6.28 -3.80
CA LEU A 141 -13.79 -6.82 -2.59
C LEU A 141 -13.82 -5.81 -1.44
N MET A 142 -13.51 -4.53 -1.69
CA MET A 142 -13.59 -3.49 -0.67
C MET A 142 -14.99 -3.41 -0.07
N ARG A 143 -16.05 -3.42 -0.89
CA ARG A 143 -17.44 -3.42 -0.40
C ARG A 143 -17.81 -4.71 0.31
N LYS A 144 -17.39 -5.87 -0.21
CA LYS A 144 -17.56 -7.18 0.47
C LYS A 144 -17.04 -7.12 1.91
N TYR A 145 -15.89 -6.48 2.11
CA TYR A 145 -15.26 -6.35 3.43
C TYR A 145 -15.57 -5.04 4.16
N LYS A 146 -16.61 -4.30 3.75
CA LYS A 146 -17.05 -3.07 4.42
C LYS A 146 -15.96 -1.98 4.52
N ILE A 147 -15.06 -1.93 3.55
CA ILE A 147 -14.15 -0.80 3.31
C ILE A 147 -14.73 -0.01 2.14
N GLU A 148 -15.43 1.08 2.41
CA GLU A 148 -16.06 1.85 1.33
C GLU A 148 -15.03 2.71 0.59
N PRO A 149 -14.91 2.59 -0.75
CA PRO A 149 -14.08 3.48 -1.56
C PRO A 149 -14.54 4.93 -1.41
N LYS A 150 -13.63 5.83 -1.06
CA LYS A 150 -13.94 7.24 -0.78
C LYS A 150 -13.27 8.22 -1.71
N LYS A 151 -12.08 7.88 -2.20
CA LYS A 151 -11.36 8.68 -3.18
C LYS A 151 -10.62 7.77 -4.14
N MET A 152 -10.53 8.19 -5.38
CA MET A 152 -9.75 7.54 -6.42
C MET A 152 -9.03 8.58 -7.26
N ARG A 153 -7.79 8.26 -7.65
CA ARG A 153 -6.99 9.10 -8.53
C ARG A 153 -6.22 8.23 -9.51
N MET A 154 -6.33 8.52 -10.79
CA MET A 154 -5.54 7.85 -11.83
C MET A 154 -4.17 8.48 -11.95
N VAL A 155 -3.14 7.66 -12.21
CA VAL A 155 -1.75 8.10 -12.38
C VAL A 155 -1.28 7.77 -13.78
N TYR A 156 -0.82 8.79 -14.49
CA TYR A 156 -0.32 8.73 -15.85
C TYR A 156 1.16 9.08 -15.88
N SER A 157 1.91 8.45 -16.77
CA SER A 157 3.28 8.91 -17.01
C SER A 157 3.29 10.30 -17.63
N ASN A 158 2.48 10.54 -18.67
CA ASN A 158 2.21 11.83 -19.29
C ASN A 158 0.79 11.86 -19.88
N LYS A 159 0.39 12.95 -20.52
CA LYS A 159 -0.98 13.14 -21.06
C LYS A 159 -1.32 12.16 -22.19
N ASP A 160 -0.33 11.69 -22.95
CA ASP A 160 -0.51 10.88 -24.16
C ASP A 160 -0.46 9.37 -23.89
N LYS A 161 -0.25 8.98 -22.66
CA LYS A 161 -0.16 7.56 -22.27
C LYS A 161 -1.38 7.14 -21.46
N GLU A 162 -1.69 5.85 -21.51
CA GLU A 162 -2.69 5.26 -20.65
C GLU A 162 -2.26 5.29 -19.18
N SER A 163 -3.26 5.32 -18.29
CA SER A 163 -2.99 5.21 -16.87
C SER A 163 -2.45 3.83 -16.52
N LYS A 164 -1.34 3.81 -15.81
CA LYS A 164 -0.70 2.55 -15.35
C LYS A 164 -0.98 2.23 -13.89
N LEU A 165 -1.36 3.21 -13.10
CA LEU A 165 -1.62 3.04 -11.68
C LEU A 165 -2.86 3.82 -11.27
N VAL A 166 -3.52 3.31 -10.24
CA VAL A 166 -4.61 3.97 -9.55
C VAL A 166 -4.30 4.06 -8.05
N LEU A 167 -4.55 5.21 -7.48
CA LEU A 167 -4.50 5.46 -6.04
C LEU A 167 -5.92 5.39 -5.51
N ILE A 168 -6.14 4.58 -4.48
CA ILE A 168 -7.46 4.37 -3.87
C ILE A 168 -7.36 4.68 -2.38
N LYS A 169 -8.29 5.46 -1.87
CA LYS A 169 -8.57 5.60 -0.45
C LYS A 169 -9.92 4.99 -0.14
N GLY A 170 -9.95 4.09 0.84
CA GLY A 170 -11.16 3.56 1.45
C GLY A 170 -11.28 3.94 2.91
N ILE A 171 -12.48 3.80 3.47
CA ILE A 171 -12.75 3.99 4.90
C ILE A 171 -13.64 2.86 5.38
N LYS A 172 -13.21 2.18 6.45
CA LYS A 172 -13.98 1.09 7.06
C LYS A 172 -15.32 1.58 7.59
N ASN A 173 -16.38 0.86 7.29
CA ASN A 173 -17.76 1.13 7.71
C ASN A 173 -18.24 2.56 7.36
N ALA A 174 -17.72 3.18 6.29
CA ALA A 174 -18.21 4.46 5.82
C ALA A 174 -19.49 4.30 4.98
N LYS A 175 -20.26 5.38 4.87
CA LYS A 175 -21.38 5.48 3.94
C LYS A 175 -20.85 5.57 2.49
N PRO A 176 -21.62 5.13 1.48
CA PRO A 176 -21.26 5.28 0.07
C PRO A 176 -20.91 6.74 -0.28
N PHE A 177 -20.19 6.93 -1.30
CA PHE A 177 -19.85 8.15 -2.03
C PHE A 177 -18.36 8.17 -2.40
N LEU A 178 -18.06 7.89 -3.67
CA LEU A 178 -16.71 7.96 -4.23
C LEU A 178 -16.46 9.33 -4.84
N LYS A 179 -15.37 9.99 -4.44
CA LYS A 179 -14.86 11.20 -5.08
C LYS A 179 -13.74 10.82 -6.06
N LEU A 180 -13.88 11.21 -7.32
CA LEU A 180 -12.80 11.17 -8.29
C LEU A 180 -11.96 12.44 -8.12
N GLU A 181 -10.64 12.26 -7.94
CA GLU A 181 -9.68 13.37 -7.89
C GLU A 181 -9.07 13.58 -9.28
N ASN A 182 -8.56 14.77 -9.56
CA ASN A 182 -7.90 15.07 -10.83
C ASN A 182 -6.76 14.10 -11.09
N ASN A 183 -6.54 13.72 -12.35
CA ASN A 183 -5.47 12.83 -12.74
C ASN A 183 -4.10 13.35 -12.28
N LEU A 184 -3.21 12.45 -11.89
CA LEU A 184 -1.82 12.78 -11.59
C LEU A 184 -0.96 12.45 -12.81
N TYR A 185 -0.32 13.45 -13.37
CA TYR A 185 0.66 13.30 -14.46
C TYR A 185 2.06 13.41 -13.86
N ILE A 186 2.91 12.42 -14.15
CA ILE A 186 4.28 12.39 -13.60
C ILE A 186 5.17 13.36 -14.36
N TYR A 187 5.11 13.32 -15.70
CA TYR A 187 5.93 14.14 -16.58
C TYR A 187 5.07 15.10 -17.39
N ASP A 188 5.61 16.27 -17.68
CA ASP A 188 5.08 17.25 -18.61
C ASP A 188 5.46 16.93 -20.06
N GLU A 189 5.16 17.86 -20.97
CA GLU A 189 5.42 17.74 -22.42
C GLU A 189 6.93 17.74 -22.75
N ASN A 190 7.77 18.25 -21.86
CA ASN A 190 9.23 18.28 -22.00
C ASN A 190 9.92 17.05 -21.37
N GLY A 191 9.15 16.12 -20.78
CA GLY A 191 9.69 14.97 -20.07
C GLY A 191 10.20 15.28 -18.66
N GLU A 192 9.95 16.48 -18.15
CA GLU A 192 10.29 16.90 -16.79
C GLU A 192 9.17 16.55 -15.80
N TYR A 193 9.50 16.43 -14.51
CA TYR A 193 8.47 16.26 -13.49
C TYR A 193 7.51 17.46 -13.47
N THR A 194 6.20 17.15 -13.44
CA THR A 194 5.18 18.19 -13.27
C THR A 194 5.36 18.93 -11.94
N GLU A 195 4.86 20.17 -11.88
CA GLU A 195 4.92 20.96 -10.64
C GLU A 195 4.23 20.27 -9.46
N GLU A 196 3.19 19.49 -9.71
CA GLU A 196 2.55 18.71 -8.65
C GLU A 196 3.48 17.62 -8.12
N ILE A 197 4.17 16.90 -8.97
CA ILE A 197 5.16 15.88 -8.58
C ILE A 197 6.31 16.53 -7.81
N LYS A 198 6.86 17.64 -8.30
CA LYS A 198 7.91 18.40 -7.59
C LYS A 198 7.44 18.80 -6.18
N LYS A 199 6.21 19.30 -6.04
CA LYS A 199 5.63 19.62 -4.72
C LYS A 199 5.49 18.39 -3.82
N ILE A 200 5.05 17.24 -4.37
CA ILE A 200 4.94 15.98 -3.62
C ILE A 200 6.31 15.53 -3.09
N TYR A 201 7.36 15.60 -3.93
CA TYR A 201 8.70 15.20 -3.53
C TYR A 201 9.35 16.19 -2.56
N ASN A 202 9.15 17.50 -2.75
CA ASN A 202 9.79 18.55 -1.96
C ASN A 202 9.04 18.89 -0.67
N LYS A 203 7.87 18.31 -0.42
CA LYS A 203 7.12 18.51 0.82
C LYS A 203 7.93 17.95 2.00
N LYS A 204 8.64 18.83 2.71
CA LYS A 204 9.20 18.55 4.02
C LYS A 204 8.13 18.80 5.08
N ILE A 205 8.24 18.10 6.19
CA ILE A 205 7.42 18.30 7.40
C ILE A 205 8.12 19.33 8.25
#